data_0be2e87e1e28ca62447dd9693b15e1ad
#
_entry.id   0be2e87e1e28ca62447dd9693b15e1ad
#
_cell.length_a   1.000
_cell.length_b   1.000
_cell.length_c   1.000
_cell.angle_alpha   90.00
_cell.angle_beta   90.00
_cell.angle_gamma   90.00
#
_symmetry.space_group_name_H-M   'P 1'
#
loop_
_entity.id
_entity.type
_entity.pdbx_description
1 polymer ?
#
loop_
_entity_poly.entity_id
_entity_poly.type
_entity_poly.pdbx_seq_one_letter_code
_entity_poly.pdbx_strand_id
1 'polypeptide(L)'
;MPDIITTIKDPEDIHFILKKKEIEAENVIILTKGDIHGLLNIEREGYSIKFLEGDFFEILQDIKCVFELAPEPCFIAGENELDIYVTYYLAQLQKTIPFYVLDNNKLISLPMSTSHAFTHVKKQIMEYLHEHEQSQPDDVVSHLTRESGLRGRKDRYSKLTINQYLHELESADLINSEGNKYSLNNKGSRFMEILK
;
A
#
# COMPACT_ATOMS: atom_id res chain seq x y z
N MET A 1 -17.59 -13.89 6.14
CA MET A 1 -17.97 -13.16 4.90
C MET A 1 -16.97 -12.04 4.72
N PRO A 2 -16.56 -11.72 3.48
CA PRO A 2 -15.56 -10.68 3.27
C PRO A 2 -16.12 -9.28 3.54
N ASP A 3 -15.22 -8.39 3.95
CA ASP A 3 -15.47 -6.94 3.98
C ASP A 3 -15.14 -6.36 2.61
N ILE A 4 -16.10 -5.71 1.98
CA ILE A 4 -15.89 -5.04 0.71
C ILE A 4 -15.42 -3.62 0.94
N ILE A 5 -14.24 -3.30 0.42
CA ILE A 5 -13.72 -1.93 0.37
C ILE A 5 -13.82 -1.49 -1.09
N THR A 6 -14.43 -0.35 -1.34
CA THR A 6 -14.65 0.12 -2.72
C THR A 6 -14.51 1.63 -2.85
N THR A 7 -14.20 2.08 -4.03
CA THR A 7 -14.21 3.49 -4.45
C THR A 7 -15.43 3.82 -5.32
N ILE A 8 -16.28 2.83 -5.61
CA ILE A 8 -17.54 3.03 -6.31
C ILE A 8 -18.47 3.85 -5.40
N LYS A 9 -19.03 4.91 -5.94
CA LYS A 9 -19.90 5.85 -5.20
C LYS A 9 -21.39 5.59 -5.40
N ASP A 10 -21.76 4.87 -6.47
CA ASP A 10 -23.15 4.58 -6.76
C ASP A 10 -23.60 3.29 -6.05
N PRO A 11 -24.58 3.36 -5.13
CA PRO A 11 -25.09 2.20 -4.42
C PRO A 11 -25.72 1.16 -5.35
N GLU A 12 -26.34 1.58 -6.46
CA GLU A 12 -26.95 0.67 -7.43
C GLU A 12 -25.89 -0.20 -8.11
N ASP A 13 -24.75 0.40 -8.47
CA ASP A 13 -23.59 -0.31 -9.03
C ASP A 13 -23.01 -1.31 -8.03
N ILE A 14 -22.86 -0.89 -6.77
CA ILE A 14 -22.38 -1.79 -5.71
C ILE A 14 -23.34 -2.96 -5.54
N HIS A 15 -24.63 -2.70 -5.40
CA HIS A 15 -25.65 -3.72 -5.24
C HIS A 15 -25.69 -4.69 -6.43
N PHE A 16 -25.61 -4.15 -7.65
CA PHE A 16 -25.56 -4.94 -8.88
C PHE A 16 -24.34 -5.88 -8.90
N ILE A 17 -23.16 -5.40 -8.49
CA ILE A 17 -21.93 -6.19 -8.46
C ILE A 17 -22.04 -7.31 -7.43
N LEU A 18 -22.43 -7.00 -6.21
CA LEU A 18 -22.58 -7.98 -5.14
C LEU A 18 -23.54 -9.09 -5.53
N LYS A 19 -24.72 -8.74 -6.07
CA LYS A 19 -25.72 -9.68 -6.53
C LYS A 19 -25.24 -10.54 -7.70
N LYS A 20 -24.61 -9.93 -8.71
CA LYS A 20 -24.15 -10.63 -9.92
C LYS A 20 -23.03 -11.64 -9.63
N LYS A 21 -22.23 -11.38 -8.59
CA LYS A 21 -21.10 -12.23 -8.21
C LYS A 21 -21.42 -13.13 -7.03
N GLU A 22 -22.66 -13.09 -6.53
CA GLU A 22 -23.09 -13.85 -5.37
C GLU A 22 -22.14 -13.62 -4.16
N ILE A 23 -21.66 -12.36 -4.01
CA ILE A 23 -20.80 -11.99 -2.91
C ILE A 23 -21.69 -11.59 -1.74
N GLU A 24 -21.69 -12.39 -0.70
CA GLU A 24 -22.27 -12.04 0.59
C GLU A 24 -21.22 -11.26 1.38
N ALA A 25 -21.36 -9.93 1.45
CA ALA A 25 -20.48 -9.05 2.20
C ALA A 25 -20.99 -8.90 3.64
N GLU A 26 -20.07 -8.89 4.61
CA GLU A 26 -20.40 -8.55 5.99
C GLU A 26 -20.54 -7.04 6.14
N ASN A 27 -19.58 -6.31 5.62
CA ASN A 27 -19.58 -4.85 5.57
C ASN A 27 -19.22 -4.35 4.19
N VAL A 28 -19.71 -3.17 3.85
CA VAL A 28 -19.30 -2.42 2.66
C VAL A 28 -18.78 -1.06 3.10
N ILE A 29 -17.52 -0.78 2.79
CA ILE A 29 -16.84 0.46 3.15
C ILE A 29 -16.49 1.21 1.87
N ILE A 30 -17.07 2.39 1.70
CA ILE A 30 -16.85 3.24 0.53
C ILE A 30 -15.77 4.27 0.87
N LEU A 31 -14.68 4.25 0.12
CA LEU A 31 -13.63 5.25 0.19
C LEU A 31 -13.99 6.41 -0.73
N THR A 32 -13.99 7.63 -0.21
CA THR A 32 -14.29 8.81 -1.01
C THR A 32 -13.44 10.01 -0.61
N LYS A 33 -13.22 10.92 -1.58
CA LYS A 33 -12.53 12.19 -1.40
C LYS A 33 -13.49 13.31 -1.80
N GLY A 34 -13.93 14.09 -0.81
CA GLY A 34 -14.56 15.42 -0.98
C GLY A 34 -16.02 15.37 -1.26
N ASP A 35 -16.79 14.88 -2.00
CA ASP A 35 -18.20 15.26 -2.31
C ASP A 35 -19.26 14.39 -1.60
N ILE A 36 -20.16 15.07 -0.87
CA ILE A 36 -21.18 14.42 -0.01
C ILE A 36 -22.54 14.29 -0.72
N HIS A 37 -22.77 14.97 -1.84
CA HIS A 37 -24.10 15.13 -2.41
C HIS A 37 -24.82 13.85 -2.92
N GLY A 38 -24.08 12.76 -3.13
CA GLY A 38 -24.71 11.45 -3.45
C GLY A 38 -24.76 10.46 -2.29
N LEU A 39 -24.06 10.76 -1.17
CA LEU A 39 -23.75 9.80 -0.11
C LEU A 39 -24.88 9.55 0.90
N LEU A 40 -25.87 10.45 1.01
CA LEU A 40 -27.01 10.28 1.91
C LEU A 40 -27.86 9.02 1.60
N ASN A 41 -27.83 8.54 0.38
CA ASN A 41 -28.52 7.30 0.01
C ASN A 41 -27.72 6.07 0.41
N ILE A 42 -26.40 6.17 0.47
CA ILE A 42 -25.46 5.09 0.79
C ILE A 42 -25.61 4.66 2.25
N GLU A 43 -25.66 5.63 3.18
CA GLU A 43 -25.87 5.33 4.60
C GLU A 43 -27.22 4.66 4.90
N ARG A 44 -28.25 4.95 4.07
CA ARG A 44 -29.57 4.30 4.19
C ARG A 44 -29.56 2.81 3.84
N GLU A 45 -28.58 2.39 3.04
CA GLU A 45 -28.40 0.98 2.66
C GLU A 45 -27.50 0.21 3.65
N GLY A 46 -27.02 0.87 4.70
CA GLY A 46 -26.17 0.26 5.73
C GLY A 46 -24.70 0.19 5.34
N TYR A 47 -24.29 0.93 4.30
CA TYR A 47 -22.88 1.02 3.92
C TYR A 47 -22.15 2.07 4.78
N SER A 48 -20.91 1.79 5.09
CA SER A 48 -20.02 2.71 5.80
C SER A 48 -19.25 3.58 4.81
N ILE A 49 -19.07 4.86 5.15
CA ILE A 49 -18.31 5.80 4.33
C ILE A 49 -17.07 6.23 5.09
N LYS A 50 -15.91 6.11 4.43
CA LYS A 50 -14.65 6.68 4.93
C LYS A 50 -14.23 7.83 4.04
N PHE A 51 -14.24 9.02 4.59
CA PHE A 51 -13.68 10.20 3.94
C PHE A 51 -12.17 10.18 4.04
N LEU A 52 -11.51 10.45 2.91
CA LEU A 52 -10.07 10.52 2.79
C LEU A 52 -9.68 11.96 2.46
N GLU A 53 -8.95 12.59 3.37
CA GLU A 53 -8.53 13.98 3.24
C GLU A 53 -7.02 14.11 3.48
N GLY A 54 -6.45 15.21 2.98
CA GLY A 54 -5.05 15.52 3.18
C GLY A 54 -4.15 15.18 2.00
N ASP A 55 -2.85 15.06 2.30
CA ASP A 55 -1.85 14.75 1.29
C ASP A 55 -1.78 13.24 0.99
N PHE A 56 -0.87 12.87 0.08
CA PHE A 56 -0.70 11.49 -0.35
C PHE A 56 -0.47 10.51 0.82
N PHE A 57 0.35 10.90 1.81
CA PHE A 57 0.69 10.02 2.91
C PHE A 57 -0.43 9.91 3.95
N GLU A 58 -1.16 10.97 4.20
CA GLU A 58 -2.33 10.98 5.08
C GLU A 58 -3.42 10.06 4.53
N ILE A 59 -3.69 10.16 3.22
CA ILE A 59 -4.63 9.28 2.53
C ILE A 59 -4.17 7.82 2.61
N LEU A 60 -2.88 7.52 2.38
CA LEU A 60 -2.37 6.16 2.50
C LEU A 60 -2.48 5.60 3.92
N GLN A 61 -2.27 6.43 4.94
CA GLN A 61 -2.43 6.02 6.34
C GLN A 61 -3.89 5.69 6.65
N ASP A 62 -4.82 6.47 6.17
CA ASP A 62 -6.25 6.19 6.31
C ASP A 62 -6.66 4.92 5.60
N ILE A 63 -6.20 4.71 4.36
CA ILE A 63 -6.42 3.46 3.61
C ILE A 63 -5.87 2.27 4.39
N LYS A 64 -4.65 2.37 4.92
CA LYS A 64 -4.05 1.33 5.76
C LYS A 64 -4.95 0.98 6.93
N CYS A 65 -5.40 1.98 7.69
CA CYS A 65 -6.29 1.76 8.85
C CYS A 65 -7.56 1.01 8.44
N VAL A 66 -8.19 1.34 7.31
CA VAL A 66 -9.39 0.65 6.83
C VAL A 66 -9.10 -0.82 6.51
N PHE A 67 -8.01 -1.10 5.80
CA PHE A 67 -7.66 -2.48 5.44
C PHE A 67 -7.18 -3.33 6.63
N GLU A 68 -6.56 -2.72 7.64
CA GLU A 68 -6.15 -3.43 8.86
C GLU A 68 -7.32 -3.77 9.78
N LEU A 69 -8.37 -2.96 9.78
CA LEU A 69 -9.58 -3.20 10.56
C LEU A 69 -10.51 -4.24 9.91
N ALA A 70 -10.39 -4.44 8.61
CA ALA A 70 -11.20 -5.41 7.87
C ALA A 70 -10.60 -6.83 8.02
N PRO A 71 -11.33 -7.81 8.58
CA PRO A 71 -10.80 -9.17 8.78
C PRO A 71 -10.44 -9.90 7.49
N GLU A 72 -11.29 -9.81 6.48
CA GLU A 72 -11.12 -10.44 5.17
C GLU A 72 -11.38 -9.42 4.05
N PRO A 73 -10.48 -8.43 3.86
CA PRO A 73 -10.72 -7.35 2.91
C PRO A 73 -10.73 -7.84 1.47
N CYS A 74 -11.68 -7.33 0.69
CA CYS A 74 -11.76 -7.48 -0.76
C CYS A 74 -11.93 -6.09 -1.37
N PHE A 75 -11.11 -5.73 -2.35
CA PHE A 75 -11.16 -4.40 -2.97
C PHE A 75 -11.83 -4.43 -4.34
N ILE A 76 -12.74 -3.47 -4.56
CA ILE A 76 -13.40 -3.25 -5.85
C ILE A 76 -13.14 -1.81 -6.28
N ALA A 77 -12.37 -1.63 -7.34
CA ALA A 77 -12.03 -0.32 -7.91
C ALA A 77 -13.22 0.27 -8.68
N GLY A 78 -13.43 1.58 -8.54
CA GLY A 78 -14.50 2.33 -9.15
C GLY A 78 -14.08 3.30 -10.26
N GLU A 79 -12.90 3.13 -10.85
CA GLU A 79 -12.38 3.98 -11.93
C GLU A 79 -12.23 5.46 -11.53
N ASN A 80 -11.68 5.72 -10.35
CA ASN A 80 -11.44 7.08 -9.89
C ASN A 80 -10.00 7.27 -9.36
N GLU A 81 -9.65 8.50 -9.02
CA GLU A 81 -8.28 8.83 -8.57
C GLU A 81 -7.84 8.06 -7.32
N LEU A 82 -8.78 7.69 -6.44
CA LEU A 82 -8.47 6.95 -5.21
C LEU A 82 -7.99 5.54 -5.51
N ASP A 83 -8.36 4.95 -6.63
CA ASP A 83 -7.91 3.61 -7.02
C ASP A 83 -6.39 3.54 -7.15
N ILE A 84 -5.75 4.64 -7.54
CA ILE A 84 -4.28 4.74 -7.62
C ILE A 84 -3.67 4.58 -6.22
N TYR A 85 -4.22 5.28 -5.22
CA TYR A 85 -3.72 5.21 -3.83
C TYR A 85 -3.92 3.81 -3.23
N VAL A 86 -5.12 3.25 -3.42
CA VAL A 86 -5.43 1.90 -2.91
C VAL A 86 -4.56 0.85 -3.61
N THR A 87 -4.43 0.91 -4.93
CA THR A 87 -3.58 -0.01 -5.69
C THR A 87 -2.11 0.11 -5.27
N TYR A 88 -1.63 1.34 -5.06
CA TYR A 88 -0.28 1.56 -4.56
C TYR A 88 -0.09 0.95 -3.17
N TYR A 89 -1.04 1.14 -2.25
CA TYR A 89 -1.01 0.53 -0.92
C TYR A 89 -1.01 -1.00 -1.01
N LEU A 90 -1.94 -1.58 -1.79
CA LEU A 90 -2.07 -3.03 -1.92
C LEU A 90 -0.81 -3.67 -2.52
N ALA A 91 -0.13 -2.97 -3.43
CA ALA A 91 1.13 -3.44 -4.00
C ALA A 91 2.27 -3.54 -2.96
N GLN A 92 2.16 -2.86 -1.82
CA GLN A 92 3.14 -2.93 -0.73
C GLN A 92 2.87 -4.06 0.26
N LEU A 93 1.68 -4.63 0.26
CA LEU A 93 1.32 -5.70 1.20
C LEU A 93 2.03 -7.01 0.84
N GLN A 94 2.40 -7.75 1.89
CA GLN A 94 2.99 -9.09 1.74
C GLN A 94 1.94 -10.18 1.51
N LYS A 95 0.67 -9.86 1.68
CA LYS A 95 -0.47 -10.77 1.47
C LYS A 95 -1.27 -10.38 0.23
N THR A 96 -1.78 -11.38 -0.47
CA THR A 96 -2.70 -11.17 -1.59
C THR A 96 -4.07 -10.82 -1.05
N ILE A 97 -4.64 -9.73 -1.55
CA ILE A 97 -6.03 -9.32 -1.31
C ILE A 97 -6.79 -9.49 -2.62
N PRO A 98 -7.99 -10.10 -2.63
CA PRO A 98 -8.83 -10.13 -3.82
C PRO A 98 -9.06 -8.70 -4.34
N PHE A 99 -8.76 -8.50 -5.62
CA PHE A 99 -8.84 -7.19 -6.26
C PHE A 99 -9.63 -7.31 -7.57
N TYR A 100 -10.64 -6.48 -7.69
CA TYR A 100 -11.52 -6.45 -8.85
C TYR A 100 -11.61 -5.04 -9.40
N VAL A 101 -11.82 -4.94 -10.72
CA VAL A 101 -12.09 -3.69 -11.41
C VAL A 101 -13.45 -3.82 -12.11
N LEU A 102 -14.28 -2.80 -11.97
CA LEU A 102 -15.51 -2.68 -12.74
C LEU A 102 -15.18 -2.03 -14.09
N ASP A 103 -15.31 -2.78 -15.17
CA ASP A 103 -15.13 -2.29 -16.53
C ASP A 103 -16.39 -2.62 -17.36
N ASN A 104 -17.08 -1.60 -17.87
CA ASN A 104 -18.29 -1.75 -18.68
C ASN A 104 -19.29 -2.76 -18.09
N ASN A 105 -19.63 -2.62 -16.81
CA ASN A 105 -20.50 -3.52 -16.05
C ASN A 105 -19.99 -4.97 -15.95
N LYS A 106 -18.69 -5.19 -16.17
CA LYS A 106 -18.02 -6.47 -15.95
C LYS A 106 -17.03 -6.35 -14.81
N LEU A 107 -17.16 -7.23 -13.85
CA LEU A 107 -16.16 -7.33 -12.79
C LEU A 107 -15.01 -8.22 -13.26
N ILE A 108 -13.83 -7.62 -13.40
CA ILE A 108 -12.60 -8.28 -13.82
C ILE A 108 -11.75 -8.52 -12.56
N SER A 109 -11.45 -9.78 -12.27
CA SER A 109 -10.49 -10.10 -11.22
C SER A 109 -9.08 -9.82 -11.73
N LEU A 110 -8.34 -8.99 -10.99
CA LEU A 110 -6.94 -8.73 -11.29
C LEU A 110 -6.05 -9.58 -10.38
N PRO A 111 -5.06 -10.28 -10.95
CA PRO A 111 -4.04 -10.93 -10.13
C PRO A 111 -3.17 -9.85 -9.51
N MET A 112 -3.33 -9.59 -8.22
CA MET A 112 -2.36 -8.80 -7.48
C MET A 112 -1.13 -9.66 -7.26
N SER A 113 -0.12 -9.47 -8.09
CA SER A 113 1.18 -10.05 -7.81
C SER A 113 1.78 -9.33 -6.61
N THR A 114 2.09 -10.07 -5.57
CA THR A 114 2.81 -9.58 -4.38
C THR A 114 4.26 -9.22 -4.71
N SER A 115 4.59 -9.07 -5.98
CA SER A 115 5.95 -8.92 -6.42
C SER A 115 6.31 -7.45 -6.69
N HIS A 116 7.33 -7.02 -6.07
CA HIS A 116 8.44 -6.26 -6.59
C HIS A 116 8.54 -4.77 -6.33
N ALA A 117 7.53 -4.04 -5.89
CA ALA A 117 7.72 -2.62 -5.70
C ALA A 117 8.58 -2.31 -4.47
N PHE A 118 8.30 -2.96 -3.33
CA PHE A 118 9.05 -2.71 -2.11
C PHE A 118 9.51 -4.01 -1.47
N THR A 119 10.73 -4.43 -1.77
CA THR A 119 11.27 -5.68 -1.23
C THR A 119 11.56 -5.54 0.26
N HIS A 120 11.52 -6.66 1.01
CA HIS A 120 11.91 -6.70 2.41
C HIS A 120 13.28 -6.04 2.66
N VAL A 121 14.20 -6.17 1.71
CA VAL A 121 15.54 -5.56 1.78
C VAL A 121 15.48 -4.04 1.72
N LYS A 122 14.67 -3.46 0.84
CA LYS A 122 14.48 -2.00 0.79
C LYS A 122 13.88 -1.47 2.09
N LYS A 123 12.94 -2.19 2.69
CA LYS A 123 12.40 -1.86 4.00
C LYS A 123 13.50 -1.85 5.06
N GLN A 124 14.31 -2.90 5.14
CA GLN A 124 15.44 -2.97 6.08
C GLN A 124 16.48 -1.85 5.84
N ILE A 125 16.76 -1.48 4.58
CA ILE A 125 17.62 -0.34 4.27
C ILE A 125 17.04 0.95 4.85
N MET A 126 15.75 1.20 4.64
CA MET A 126 15.09 2.40 5.15
C MET A 126 15.01 2.40 6.68
N GLU A 127 14.73 1.26 7.31
CA GLU A 127 14.77 1.10 8.77
C GLU A 127 16.15 1.49 9.33
N TYR A 128 17.20 0.97 8.70
CA TYR A 128 18.58 1.34 9.08
C TYR A 128 18.87 2.83 8.90
N LEU A 129 18.47 3.43 7.77
CA LEU A 129 18.65 4.87 7.51
C LEU A 129 17.77 5.75 8.41
N HIS A 130 16.67 5.23 8.93
CA HIS A 130 15.83 5.93 9.90
C HIS A 130 16.52 6.03 11.29
N GLU A 131 17.27 5.02 11.67
CA GLU A 131 18.01 4.97 12.93
C GLU A 131 19.36 5.70 12.86
N HIS A 132 19.86 5.96 11.65
CA HIS A 132 21.19 6.54 11.41
C HIS A 132 21.09 7.73 10.45
N GLU A 133 21.34 8.93 10.94
CA GLU A 133 21.15 10.20 10.20
C GLU A 133 21.89 10.26 8.86
N GLN A 134 23.07 9.67 8.77
CA GLN A 134 23.87 9.59 7.53
C GLN A 134 24.67 8.29 7.51
N SER A 135 24.51 7.49 6.45
CA SER A 135 25.20 6.19 6.34
C SER A 135 25.86 6.00 4.98
N GLN A 136 27.02 5.35 4.97
CA GLN A 136 27.64 4.91 3.72
C GLN A 136 27.06 3.56 3.28
N PRO A 137 27.10 3.22 1.97
CA PRO A 137 26.66 1.91 1.50
C PRO A 137 27.30 0.72 2.24
N ASP A 138 28.57 0.85 2.61
CA ASP A 138 29.29 -0.21 3.33
C ASP A 138 28.76 -0.43 4.75
N ASP A 139 28.25 0.61 5.41
CA ASP A 139 27.61 0.50 6.72
C ASP A 139 26.28 -0.25 6.59
N VAL A 140 25.47 0.08 5.59
CA VAL A 140 24.20 -0.60 5.26
C VAL A 140 24.44 -2.08 4.95
N VAL A 141 25.44 -2.38 4.11
CA VAL A 141 25.83 -3.78 3.81
C VAL A 141 26.23 -4.54 5.06
N SER A 142 27.03 -3.90 5.93
CA SER A 142 27.52 -4.51 7.17
C SER A 142 26.39 -4.80 8.14
N HIS A 143 25.42 -3.89 8.27
CA HIS A 143 24.24 -4.06 9.10
C HIS A 143 23.36 -5.23 8.59
N LEU A 144 22.96 -5.20 7.33
CA LEU A 144 22.11 -6.24 6.75
C LEU A 144 22.76 -7.63 6.76
N THR A 145 24.08 -7.69 6.68
CA THR A 145 24.81 -8.97 6.78
C THR A 145 24.84 -9.51 8.21
N ARG A 146 24.81 -8.65 9.24
CA ARG A 146 24.77 -9.05 10.64
C ARG A 146 23.39 -9.49 11.10
N GLU A 147 22.34 -8.76 10.71
CA GLU A 147 20.96 -9.08 11.10
C GLU A 147 20.44 -10.36 10.45
N SER A 148 20.89 -10.66 9.25
CA SER A 148 20.52 -11.92 8.58
C SER A 148 20.98 -13.19 9.30
N GLY A 149 21.41 -13.13 10.53
CA GLY A 149 21.76 -14.12 11.58
C GLY A 149 21.48 -15.61 11.35
N LEU A 150 21.09 -15.99 10.17
CA LEU A 150 20.97 -17.35 9.68
C LEU A 150 22.37 -17.93 9.45
N ARG A 151 22.91 -18.48 10.54
CA ARG A 151 24.07 -19.37 10.49
C ARG A 151 23.81 -20.46 9.44
N GLY A 152 24.35 -20.26 8.21
CA GLY A 152 24.41 -21.31 7.22
C GLY A 152 23.96 -20.97 5.80
N ARG A 153 23.29 -19.88 5.49
CA ARG A 153 23.04 -19.45 4.11
C ARG A 153 23.94 -18.29 3.71
N LYS A 154 24.66 -18.48 2.60
CA LYS A 154 25.54 -17.49 1.97
C LYS A 154 24.75 -16.44 1.15
N ASP A 155 23.59 -16.04 1.56
CA ASP A 155 22.85 -14.95 0.92
C ASP A 155 23.36 -13.61 1.48
N ARG A 156 24.63 -13.35 1.22
CA ARG A 156 25.24 -12.03 1.42
C ARG A 156 24.70 -11.15 0.30
N TYR A 157 23.91 -10.15 0.66
CA TYR A 157 23.61 -9.09 -0.28
C TYR A 157 24.94 -8.50 -0.77
N SER A 158 25.13 -8.53 -2.08
CA SER A 158 26.35 -7.93 -2.64
C SER A 158 26.28 -6.41 -2.48
N LYS A 159 27.43 -5.76 -2.32
CA LYS A 159 27.50 -4.29 -2.33
C LYS A 159 26.83 -3.72 -3.58
N LEU A 160 26.94 -4.40 -4.72
CA LEU A 160 26.29 -4.01 -5.97
C LEU A 160 24.75 -3.99 -5.83
N THR A 161 24.17 -5.02 -5.22
CA THR A 161 22.71 -5.13 -5.00
C THR A 161 22.21 -4.03 -4.06
N ILE A 162 22.94 -3.75 -2.99
CA ILE A 162 22.58 -2.67 -2.05
C ILE A 162 22.68 -1.32 -2.72
N ASN A 163 23.73 -1.05 -3.48
CA ASN A 163 23.86 0.19 -4.24
C ASN A 163 22.70 0.36 -5.23
N GLN A 164 22.30 -0.70 -5.93
CA GLN A 164 21.13 -0.65 -6.81
C GLN A 164 19.86 -0.27 -6.05
N TYR A 165 19.60 -0.87 -4.89
CA TYR A 165 18.44 -0.53 -4.07
C TYR A 165 18.49 0.89 -3.51
N LEU A 166 19.66 1.39 -3.12
CA LEU A 166 19.83 2.79 -2.73
C LEU A 166 19.50 3.73 -3.88
N HIS A 167 19.98 3.47 -5.10
CA HIS A 167 19.60 4.27 -6.26
C HIS A 167 18.12 4.20 -6.61
N GLU A 168 17.47 3.05 -6.44
CA GLU A 168 16.03 2.90 -6.64
C GLU A 168 15.22 3.69 -5.60
N LEU A 169 15.66 3.70 -4.33
CA LEU A 169 15.04 4.49 -3.26
C LEU A 169 15.26 6.00 -3.47
N GLU A 170 16.43 6.42 -3.92
CA GLU A 170 16.74 7.80 -4.28
C GLU A 170 15.89 8.25 -5.47
N SER A 171 15.78 7.43 -6.53
CA SER A 171 14.92 7.69 -7.69
C SER A 171 13.44 7.77 -7.34
N ALA A 172 13.00 7.08 -6.28
CA ALA A 172 11.66 7.16 -5.72
C ALA A 172 11.48 8.37 -4.78
N ASP A 173 12.51 9.20 -4.60
CA ASP A 173 12.52 10.36 -3.72
C ASP A 173 12.20 10.00 -2.25
N LEU A 174 12.68 8.86 -1.78
CA LEU A 174 12.52 8.40 -0.39
C LEU A 174 13.78 8.61 0.46
N ILE A 175 14.93 8.72 -0.18
CA ILE A 175 16.20 9.02 0.48
C ILE A 175 16.94 10.14 -0.28
N ASN A 176 17.82 10.83 0.42
CA ASN A 176 18.75 11.80 -0.15
C ASN A 176 20.16 11.22 -0.19
N SER A 177 20.94 11.63 -1.19
CA SER A 177 22.38 11.38 -1.23
C SER A 177 23.18 12.67 -1.16
N GLU A 178 24.19 12.69 -0.31
CA GLU A 178 25.20 13.76 -0.26
C GLU A 178 26.61 13.15 -0.34
N GLY A 179 27.23 13.27 -1.51
CA GLY A 179 28.48 12.60 -1.81
C GLY A 179 28.31 11.07 -1.82
N ASN A 180 28.92 10.38 -0.85
CA ASN A 180 28.79 8.91 -0.71
C ASN A 180 27.96 8.50 0.54
N LYS A 181 27.12 9.42 1.03
CA LYS A 181 26.29 9.16 2.20
C LYS A 181 24.82 9.27 1.84
N TYR A 182 24.00 8.41 2.44
CA TYR A 182 22.56 8.35 2.27
C TYR A 182 21.86 8.63 3.59
N SER A 183 20.72 9.31 3.49
CA SER A 183 19.84 9.61 4.62
C SER A 183 18.40 9.48 4.22
N LEU A 184 17.53 9.11 5.16
CA LEU A 184 16.11 9.12 4.95
C LEU A 184 15.62 10.58 4.86
N ASN A 185 14.84 10.92 3.85
CA ASN A 185 14.21 12.24 3.78
C ASN A 185 12.83 12.25 4.48
N ASN A 186 12.18 13.40 4.53
CA ASN A 186 10.87 13.55 5.19
C ASN A 186 9.80 12.65 4.57
N LYS A 187 9.81 12.49 3.25
CA LYS A 187 8.88 11.62 2.52
C LYS A 187 9.13 10.14 2.83
N GLY A 188 10.40 9.74 2.88
CA GLY A 188 10.79 8.39 3.28
C GLY A 188 10.43 8.08 4.72
N SER A 189 10.59 9.04 5.65
CA SER A 189 10.18 8.88 7.05
C SER A 189 8.67 8.63 7.17
N ARG A 190 7.85 9.44 6.50
CA ARG A 190 6.39 9.25 6.46
C ARG A 190 6.00 7.93 5.80
N PHE A 191 6.71 7.52 4.74
CA PHE A 191 6.47 6.22 4.10
C PHE A 191 6.77 5.05 5.04
N MET A 192 7.83 5.16 5.86
CA MET A 192 8.16 4.15 6.88
C MET A 192 7.07 3.98 7.95
N GLU A 193 6.34 5.03 8.30
CA GLU A 193 5.22 4.97 9.24
C GLU A 193 4.06 4.11 8.68
N ILE A 194 3.87 4.13 7.36
CA ILE A 194 2.85 3.30 6.69
C ILE A 194 3.27 1.82 6.65
N LEU A 195 4.58 1.55 6.54
CA LEU A 195 5.12 0.19 6.45
C LEU A 195 5.26 -0.53 7.80
N LYS A 196 5.15 0.19 8.93
CA LYS A 196 5.13 -0.39 10.28
C LYS A 196 3.78 -1.00 10.60
#